data_49308d15efce32a23c8e1e83d249c89e
#
_entry.id   49308d15efce32a23c8e1e83d249c89e
#
_cell.length_a   1.000
_cell.length_b   1.000
_cell.length_c   1.000
_cell.angle_alpha   90.00
_cell.angle_beta   90.00
_cell.angle_gamma   90.00
#
_symmetry.space_group_name_H-M   'P 1'
#
loop_
_entity.id
_entity.type
_entity.pdbx_description
1 polymer ?
#
loop_
_entity_poly.entity_id
_entity_poly.type
_entity_poly.pdbx_seq_one_letter_code
_entity_poly.pdbx_strand_id
1 'polypeptide(L)'
;QLGTDIGGAVPFPFKHIPETFNPYPKLNLSLGAKLSFPITSRWSLGTELTYKTITMNADARVENQRYQDKELVQYFSGSAEMHMDFTMLEIPVYTKYTLRNGKDRLLLGPYFAWVMKSSFVIDPEKGYIGTGGPDKVDSIMPDDMDDMDFDSSLDSWDLGILMGYERKLSTRFELGLRFSWGFKDIFKSNNQYFDYSMLHMRGTVVISYNLFDIKPPRFPKFSRK
;
A
#
# COMPACT_ATOMS: atom_id res chain seq x y z
N GLN A 1 -7.55 9.38 14.88
CA GLN A 1 -6.43 8.42 14.88
C GLN A 1 -5.20 9.02 14.26
N LEU A 2 -4.05 8.60 14.77
CA LEU A 2 -2.73 8.97 14.28
C LEU A 2 -1.90 7.68 14.16
N GLY A 3 -1.16 7.54 13.08
CA GLY A 3 -0.36 6.36 12.85
C GLY A 3 0.81 6.57 11.89
N THR A 4 1.49 5.47 11.62
CA THR A 4 2.54 5.39 10.62
C THR A 4 2.34 4.16 9.74
N ASP A 5 2.59 4.34 8.44
CA ASP A 5 2.55 3.28 7.45
C ASP A 5 3.97 2.86 7.07
N ILE A 6 4.15 1.56 6.81
CA ILE A 6 5.36 0.96 6.26
C ILE A 6 4.93 0.12 5.06
N GLY A 7 5.63 0.27 3.95
CA GLY A 7 5.34 -0.45 2.71
C GLY A 7 5.19 0.50 1.52
N GLY A 8 4.73 -0.03 0.41
CA GLY A 8 4.60 0.70 -0.84
C GLY A 8 4.01 -0.19 -1.93
N ALA A 9 4.40 0.06 -3.18
CA ALA A 9 4.04 -0.80 -4.30
C ALA A 9 5.08 -1.92 -4.46
N VAL A 10 4.60 -3.16 -4.59
CA VAL A 10 5.43 -4.37 -4.65
C VAL A 10 5.09 -5.16 -5.93
N PRO A 11 6.09 -5.66 -6.67
CA PRO A 11 5.87 -6.50 -7.84
C PRO A 11 5.02 -7.74 -7.52
N PHE A 12 4.04 -8.04 -8.37
CA PHE A 12 3.22 -9.22 -8.28
C PHE A 12 3.08 -9.89 -9.67
N PRO A 13 3.29 -11.20 -9.78
CA PRO A 13 3.68 -12.17 -8.74
C PRO A 13 5.07 -11.89 -8.13
N PHE A 14 5.25 -12.27 -6.87
CA PHE A 14 6.47 -11.99 -6.07
C PHE A 14 7.78 -12.54 -6.67
N LYS A 15 7.70 -13.45 -7.62
CA LYS A 15 8.88 -13.94 -8.38
C LYS A 15 9.61 -12.84 -9.18
N HIS A 16 8.94 -11.71 -9.41
CA HIS A 16 9.52 -10.55 -10.09
C HIS A 16 10.20 -9.56 -9.15
N ILE A 17 10.19 -9.82 -7.84
CA ILE A 17 11.02 -9.07 -6.90
C ILE A 17 12.48 -9.42 -7.19
N PRO A 18 13.34 -8.43 -7.47
CA PRO A 18 14.76 -8.66 -7.70
C PRO A 18 15.43 -9.41 -6.54
N GLU A 19 16.43 -10.26 -6.82
CA GLU A 19 17.15 -11.02 -5.77
C GLU A 19 17.79 -10.10 -4.72
N THR A 20 18.27 -8.94 -5.15
CA THR A 20 18.80 -7.89 -4.27
C THR A 20 17.84 -6.71 -4.24
N PHE A 21 16.74 -6.86 -3.53
CA PHE A 21 15.79 -5.79 -3.27
C PHE A 21 15.90 -5.37 -1.81
N ASN A 22 16.45 -4.18 -1.59
CA ASN A 22 16.63 -3.61 -0.24
C ASN A 22 15.72 -2.40 -0.06
N PRO A 23 14.48 -2.57 0.44
CA PRO A 23 13.62 -1.44 0.72
C PRO A 23 14.10 -0.68 1.96
N TYR A 24 14.18 0.63 1.86
CA TYR A 24 14.43 1.52 2.99
C TYR A 24 13.08 2.04 3.52
N PRO A 25 12.61 1.54 4.66
CA PRO A 25 11.36 1.98 5.23
C PRO A 25 11.50 3.42 5.71
N LYS A 26 10.63 4.30 5.23
CA LYS A 26 10.46 5.65 5.77
C LYS A 26 9.25 5.68 6.71
N LEU A 27 9.30 6.55 7.72
CA LEU A 27 8.16 6.80 8.58
C LEU A 27 7.15 7.65 7.80
N ASN A 28 6.03 7.05 7.48
CA ASN A 28 4.95 7.67 6.72
C ASN A 28 3.81 8.08 7.65
N LEU A 29 3.25 9.26 7.44
CA LEU A 29 2.17 9.78 8.26
C LEU A 29 0.82 9.15 7.87
N SER A 30 0.05 8.76 8.88
CA SER A 30 -1.33 8.33 8.74
C SER A 30 -2.20 9.08 9.75
N LEU A 31 -3.11 9.91 9.27
CA LEU A 31 -4.00 10.75 10.10
C LEU A 31 -5.44 10.58 9.64
N GLY A 32 -6.37 10.34 10.57
CA GLY A 32 -7.76 10.14 10.15
C GLY A 32 -8.78 10.14 11.26
N ALA A 33 -10.04 9.99 10.85
CA ALA A 33 -11.19 9.80 11.69
C ALA A 33 -11.77 8.38 11.50
N LYS A 34 -12.29 7.81 12.58
CA LYS A 34 -12.87 6.46 12.60
C LYS A 34 -14.27 6.51 13.18
N LEU A 35 -15.21 5.83 12.53
CA LEU A 35 -16.57 5.58 13.03
C LEU A 35 -16.77 4.07 13.22
N SER A 36 -17.45 3.70 14.31
CA SER A 36 -17.75 2.31 14.61
C SER A 36 -19.17 2.18 15.11
N PHE A 37 -19.96 1.37 14.43
CA PHE A 37 -21.38 1.13 14.74
C PHE A 37 -21.54 -0.28 15.30
N PRO A 38 -21.80 -0.46 16.59
CA PRO A 38 -22.04 -1.77 17.17
C PRO A 38 -23.35 -2.36 16.64
N ILE A 39 -23.28 -3.58 16.07
CA ILE A 39 -24.44 -4.34 15.57
C ILE A 39 -24.92 -5.31 16.64
N THR A 40 -23.99 -6.01 17.26
CA THR A 40 -24.27 -6.93 18.37
C THR A 40 -23.25 -6.70 19.49
N SER A 41 -23.31 -7.50 20.56
CA SER A 41 -22.32 -7.45 21.65
C SER A 41 -20.88 -7.77 21.20
N ARG A 42 -20.70 -8.45 20.04
CA ARG A 42 -19.38 -8.84 19.52
C ARG A 42 -19.07 -8.31 18.13
N TRP A 43 -20.07 -7.96 17.35
CA TRP A 43 -19.90 -7.49 15.97
C TRP A 43 -20.22 -6.01 15.87
N SER A 44 -19.35 -5.30 15.17
CA SER A 44 -19.53 -3.89 14.80
C SER A 44 -19.16 -3.70 13.32
N LEU A 45 -19.77 -2.72 12.70
CA LEU A 45 -19.34 -2.19 11.39
C LEU A 45 -18.47 -0.98 11.64
N GLY A 46 -17.34 -0.89 10.97
CA GLY A 46 -16.41 0.23 11.04
C GLY A 46 -16.16 0.84 9.68
N THR A 47 -15.91 2.13 9.69
CA THR A 47 -15.35 2.85 8.53
C THR A 47 -14.40 3.93 9.02
N GLU A 48 -13.52 4.35 8.13
CA GLU A 48 -12.51 5.38 8.40
C GLU A 48 -12.38 6.30 7.20
N LEU A 49 -11.88 7.49 7.48
CA LEU A 49 -11.37 8.41 6.47
C LEU A 49 -9.95 8.76 6.91
N THR A 50 -8.96 8.30 6.15
CA THR A 50 -7.56 8.42 6.54
C THR A 50 -6.73 9.02 5.42
N TYR A 51 -6.08 10.14 5.73
CA TYR A 51 -5.04 10.73 4.91
C TYR A 51 -3.72 10.01 5.19
N LYS A 52 -3.04 9.57 4.14
CA LYS A 52 -1.79 8.82 4.23
C LYS A 52 -0.75 9.38 3.29
N THR A 53 0.48 9.45 3.76
CA THR A 53 1.66 9.57 2.91
C THR A 53 2.38 8.24 2.91
N ILE A 54 2.90 7.82 1.77
CA ILE A 54 3.61 6.55 1.62
C ILE A 54 4.84 6.84 0.77
N THR A 55 5.99 6.78 1.39
CA THR A 55 7.28 6.91 0.72
C THR A 55 8.03 5.61 0.91
N MET A 56 8.52 5.05 -0.17
CA MET A 56 9.38 3.88 -0.18
C MET A 56 10.52 4.11 -1.17
N ASN A 57 11.75 3.99 -0.68
CA ASN A 57 12.92 3.88 -1.53
C ASN A 57 13.42 2.45 -1.49
N ALA A 58 13.98 1.97 -2.58
CA ALA A 58 14.58 0.65 -2.63
C ALA A 58 15.75 0.63 -3.60
N ASP A 59 16.85 0.01 -3.20
CA ASP A 59 17.92 -0.38 -4.12
C ASP A 59 17.56 -1.73 -4.72
N ALA A 60 17.63 -1.83 -6.01
CA ALA A 60 17.40 -3.06 -6.74
C ALA A 60 18.53 -3.35 -7.72
N ARG A 61 18.90 -4.62 -7.83
CA ARG A 61 19.73 -5.11 -8.93
C ARG A 61 18.89 -6.01 -9.81
N VAL A 62 18.78 -5.64 -11.07
CA VAL A 62 17.96 -6.35 -12.05
C VAL A 62 18.83 -6.90 -13.17
N GLU A 63 18.38 -8.02 -13.74
CA GLU A 63 19.00 -8.64 -14.91
C GLU A 63 17.94 -8.80 -16.00
N ASN A 64 18.26 -8.30 -17.20
CA ASN A 64 17.39 -8.37 -18.38
C ASN A 64 15.95 -7.87 -18.12
N GLN A 65 15.82 -6.82 -17.30
CA GLN A 65 14.52 -6.21 -17.06
C GLN A 65 14.04 -5.52 -18.32
N ARG A 66 12.95 -6.00 -18.88
CA ARG A 66 12.32 -5.37 -20.03
C ARG A 66 11.74 -4.02 -19.61
N TYR A 67 12.08 -3.01 -20.37
CA TYR A 67 11.53 -1.67 -20.29
C TYR A 67 11.01 -1.27 -21.67
N GLN A 68 9.82 -0.76 -21.75
CA GLN A 68 9.22 -0.29 -23.00
C GLN A 68 8.75 1.15 -22.85
N ASP A 69 9.35 2.05 -23.63
CA ASP A 69 8.84 3.41 -23.81
C ASP A 69 8.30 3.55 -25.25
N LYS A 70 6.99 3.80 -25.35
CA LYS A 70 6.26 3.89 -26.64
C LYS A 70 6.51 2.64 -27.50
N GLU A 71 7.25 2.78 -28.60
CA GLU A 71 7.58 1.69 -29.53
C GLU A 71 8.95 1.06 -29.28
N LEU A 72 9.77 1.69 -28.44
CA LEU A 72 11.11 1.23 -28.14
C LEU A 72 11.10 0.24 -26.98
N VAL A 73 11.52 -0.99 -27.25
CA VAL A 73 11.75 -2.03 -26.24
C VAL A 73 13.23 -2.10 -25.93
N GLN A 74 13.57 -1.92 -24.67
CA GLN A 74 14.93 -2.00 -24.15
C GLN A 74 15.02 -3.01 -23.02
N TYR A 75 16.22 -3.50 -22.74
CA TYR A 75 16.50 -4.40 -21.64
C TYR A 75 17.60 -3.79 -20.78
N PHE A 76 17.28 -3.59 -19.50
CA PHE A 76 18.22 -3.06 -18.52
C PHE A 76 18.77 -4.18 -17.64
N SER A 77 20.07 -4.15 -17.40
CA SER A 77 20.74 -5.01 -16.43
C SER A 77 21.70 -4.18 -15.61
N GLY A 78 21.46 -4.08 -14.31
CA GLY A 78 22.28 -3.22 -13.45
C GLY A 78 21.69 -2.95 -12.09
N SER A 79 22.26 -1.96 -11.41
CA SER A 79 21.75 -1.42 -10.14
C SER A 79 20.95 -0.15 -10.40
N ALA A 80 19.82 -0.02 -9.74
CA ALA A 80 18.98 1.17 -9.81
C ALA A 80 18.38 1.46 -8.43
N GLU A 81 18.22 2.74 -8.11
CA GLU A 81 17.44 3.20 -6.97
C GLU A 81 16.00 3.48 -7.41
N MET A 82 15.04 2.99 -6.65
CA MET A 82 13.62 3.21 -6.88
C MET A 82 13.07 4.17 -5.84
N HIS A 83 12.41 5.23 -6.29
CA HIS A 83 11.75 6.21 -5.44
C HIS A 83 10.25 6.19 -5.69
N MET A 84 9.49 5.90 -4.65
CA MET A 84 8.03 5.88 -4.72
C MET A 84 7.43 6.77 -3.65
N ASP A 85 6.60 7.71 -4.07
CA ASP A 85 5.86 8.62 -3.19
C ASP A 85 4.37 8.63 -3.56
N PHE A 86 3.53 8.34 -2.58
CA PHE A 86 2.08 8.42 -2.75
C PHE A 86 1.46 9.24 -1.62
N THR A 87 0.52 10.10 -1.97
CA THR A 87 -0.38 10.75 -1.03
C THR A 87 -1.80 10.32 -1.35
N MET A 88 -2.49 9.71 -0.39
CA MET A 88 -3.81 9.14 -0.65
C MET A 88 -4.81 9.39 0.48
N LEU A 89 -6.08 9.36 0.11
CA LEU A 89 -7.22 9.36 1.01
C LEU A 89 -7.86 7.97 0.98
N GLU A 90 -7.73 7.22 2.07
CA GLU A 90 -8.20 5.83 2.17
C GLU A 90 -9.50 5.76 2.97
N ILE A 91 -10.46 5.02 2.45
CA ILE A 91 -11.78 4.79 3.05
C ILE A 91 -12.02 3.27 3.12
N PRO A 92 -11.65 2.61 4.22
CA PRO A 92 -12.01 1.23 4.46
C PRO A 92 -13.43 1.12 5.02
N VAL A 93 -14.12 0.04 4.68
CA VAL A 93 -15.35 -0.40 5.31
C VAL A 93 -15.14 -1.84 5.79
N TYR A 94 -15.19 -2.08 7.07
CA TYR A 94 -14.83 -3.37 7.63
C TYR A 94 -15.78 -3.83 8.73
N THR A 95 -15.87 -5.15 8.88
CA THR A 95 -16.43 -5.77 10.05
C THR A 95 -15.40 -5.85 11.17
N LYS A 96 -15.85 -5.68 12.40
CA LYS A 96 -15.03 -5.75 13.60
C LYS A 96 -15.60 -6.80 14.54
N TYR A 97 -14.81 -7.80 14.87
CA TYR A 97 -15.18 -8.86 15.81
C TYR A 97 -14.45 -8.70 17.14
N THR A 98 -15.18 -8.49 18.22
CA THR A 98 -14.63 -8.37 19.58
C THR A 98 -14.42 -9.75 20.18
N LEU A 99 -13.18 -10.07 20.58
CA LEU A 99 -12.81 -11.31 21.22
C LEU A 99 -13.40 -11.43 22.63
N ARG A 100 -13.33 -12.64 23.22
CA ARG A 100 -13.94 -12.95 24.52
C ARG A 100 -13.46 -12.06 25.68
N ASN A 101 -12.24 -11.55 25.61
CA ASN A 101 -11.68 -10.67 26.64
C ASN A 101 -12.25 -9.23 26.60
N GLY A 102 -13.05 -8.89 25.59
CA GLY A 102 -13.67 -7.58 25.42
C GLY A 102 -12.73 -6.42 25.06
N LYS A 103 -11.42 -6.69 24.96
CA LYS A 103 -10.39 -5.68 24.68
C LYS A 103 -9.80 -5.81 23.28
N ASP A 104 -9.69 -7.01 22.79
CA ASP A 104 -9.07 -7.32 21.51
C ASP A 104 -10.14 -7.47 20.42
N ARG A 105 -9.85 -6.95 19.24
CA ARG A 105 -10.75 -6.96 18.08
C ARG A 105 -10.01 -7.29 16.82
N LEU A 106 -10.64 -8.08 15.97
CA LEU A 106 -10.19 -8.38 14.61
C LEU A 106 -11.00 -7.57 13.61
N LEU A 107 -10.34 -7.08 12.58
CA LEU A 107 -10.93 -6.27 11.53
C LEU A 107 -10.72 -6.96 10.19
N LEU A 108 -11.74 -6.92 9.33
CA LEU A 108 -11.64 -7.40 7.97
C LEU A 108 -12.66 -6.68 7.09
N GLY A 109 -12.22 -6.18 5.94
CA GLY A 109 -13.11 -5.57 4.96
C GLY A 109 -12.39 -4.95 3.78
N PRO A 110 -13.12 -4.54 2.74
CA PRO A 110 -12.55 -3.81 1.62
C PRO A 110 -12.13 -2.40 2.00
N TYR A 111 -11.21 -1.85 1.22
CA TYR A 111 -10.91 -0.43 1.21
C TYR A 111 -10.92 0.13 -0.22
N PHE A 112 -11.21 1.40 -0.31
CA PHE A 112 -10.98 2.23 -1.48
C PHE A 112 -10.01 3.34 -1.11
N ALA A 113 -9.06 3.66 -1.98
CA ALA A 113 -8.15 4.77 -1.79
C ALA A 113 -8.10 5.64 -3.05
N TRP A 114 -8.22 6.94 -2.84
CA TRP A 114 -7.99 7.95 -3.87
C TRP A 114 -6.56 8.46 -3.75
N VAL A 115 -5.78 8.28 -4.81
CA VAL A 115 -4.39 8.74 -4.90
C VAL A 115 -4.41 10.19 -5.40
N MET A 116 -4.08 11.12 -4.51
CA MET A 116 -4.09 12.56 -4.78
C MET A 116 -2.79 13.04 -5.42
N LYS A 117 -1.68 12.40 -5.03
CA LYS A 117 -0.34 12.62 -5.61
C LYS A 117 0.36 11.28 -5.67
N SER A 118 1.10 11.08 -6.75
CA SER A 118 1.93 9.90 -6.95
C SER A 118 3.20 10.29 -7.68
N SER A 119 4.30 9.67 -7.32
CA SER A 119 5.56 9.73 -8.03
C SER A 119 6.21 8.36 -7.99
N PHE A 120 6.73 7.91 -9.12
CA PHE A 120 7.50 6.70 -9.23
C PHE A 120 8.64 6.93 -10.22
N VAL A 121 9.85 6.99 -9.69
CA VAL A 121 11.07 7.25 -10.45
C VAL A 121 12.04 6.10 -10.22
N ILE A 122 12.69 5.66 -11.27
CA ILE A 122 13.80 4.70 -11.22
C ILE A 122 15.04 5.43 -11.71
N ASP A 123 16.03 5.51 -10.84
CA ASP A 123 17.33 6.11 -11.10
C ASP A 123 18.37 5.01 -11.32
N PRO A 124 18.82 4.78 -12.57
CA PRO A 124 19.85 3.80 -12.87
C PRO A 124 21.21 4.28 -12.39
N GLU A 125 21.83 3.54 -11.47
CA GLU A 125 23.15 3.89 -10.94
C GLU A 125 24.29 3.34 -11.80
N LYS A 126 24.23 2.06 -12.19
CA LYS A 126 25.26 1.35 -12.99
C LYS A 126 24.62 0.22 -13.76
N GLY A 127 24.99 0.06 -15.01
CA GLY A 127 24.49 -1.07 -15.75
C GLY A 127 24.67 -0.97 -17.25
N TYR A 128 23.82 -1.71 -17.92
CA TYR A 128 23.81 -1.85 -19.36
C TYR A 128 22.38 -1.74 -19.84
N ILE A 129 22.17 -1.02 -20.93
CA ILE A 129 20.89 -0.97 -21.64
C ILE A 129 21.11 -1.40 -23.09
N GLY A 130 20.21 -2.20 -23.63
CA GLY A 130 20.32 -2.67 -25.00
C GLY A 130 18.96 -2.83 -25.67
N THR A 131 18.94 -2.68 -26.99
CA THR A 131 17.73 -2.81 -27.82
C THR A 131 17.55 -4.19 -28.44
N GLY A 132 18.52 -5.08 -28.32
CA GLY A 132 18.56 -6.34 -29.03
C GLY A 132 18.63 -7.61 -28.18
N GLY A 133 18.26 -7.55 -26.92
CA GLY A 133 18.35 -8.66 -25.97
C GLY A 133 19.71 -8.71 -25.26
N PRO A 134 19.92 -9.73 -24.41
CA PRO A 134 21.03 -9.77 -23.44
C PRO A 134 22.45 -9.73 -24.05
N ASP A 135 22.58 -10.03 -25.33
CA ASP A 135 23.88 -10.11 -25.99
C ASP A 135 24.33 -8.81 -26.71
N LYS A 136 23.48 -7.80 -26.73
CA LYS A 136 23.78 -6.50 -27.35
C LYS A 136 23.64 -5.40 -26.33
N VAL A 137 24.70 -5.14 -25.63
CA VAL A 137 24.71 -4.33 -24.45
C VAL A 137 25.60 -3.11 -24.69
N ASP A 138 24.98 -1.92 -24.67
CA ASP A 138 25.73 -0.67 -24.60
C ASP A 138 25.99 -0.36 -23.12
N SER A 139 27.26 -0.18 -22.77
CA SER A 139 27.65 0.24 -21.43
C SER A 139 27.16 1.65 -21.18
N ILE A 140 26.45 1.84 -20.06
CA ILE A 140 25.98 3.15 -19.65
C ILE A 140 26.79 3.62 -18.45
N MET A 141 27.26 4.85 -18.53
CA MET A 141 27.77 5.58 -17.38
C MET A 141 26.58 6.26 -16.67
N PRO A 142 26.60 6.37 -15.35
CA PRO A 142 25.52 7.01 -14.60
C PRO A 142 25.14 8.42 -15.07
N ASP A 143 26.11 9.17 -15.58
CA ASP A 143 25.93 10.52 -16.09
C ASP A 143 25.24 10.61 -17.47
N ASP A 144 25.02 9.47 -18.12
CA ASP A 144 24.45 9.38 -19.48
C ASP A 144 22.99 8.91 -19.52
N MET A 145 22.39 8.58 -18.35
CA MET A 145 21.00 8.15 -18.26
C MET A 145 20.12 9.18 -17.55
N ASP A 146 19.05 9.54 -18.23
CA ASP A 146 17.94 10.25 -17.58
C ASP A 146 17.18 9.31 -16.65
N ASP A 147 16.66 9.86 -15.55
CA ASP A 147 15.74 9.16 -14.66
C ASP A 147 14.51 8.65 -15.42
N MET A 148 14.11 7.43 -15.13
CA MET A 148 12.89 6.87 -15.69
C MET A 148 11.70 7.32 -14.87
N ASP A 149 10.99 8.35 -15.35
CA ASP A 149 9.81 8.92 -14.70
C ASP A 149 8.53 8.23 -15.20
N PHE A 150 7.77 7.64 -14.26
CA PHE A 150 6.51 6.95 -14.52
C PHE A 150 5.27 7.70 -13.99
N ASP A 151 5.42 8.90 -13.46
CA ASP A 151 4.36 9.67 -12.78
C ASP A 151 3.08 9.78 -13.61
N SER A 152 3.22 10.08 -14.90
CA SER A 152 2.08 10.23 -15.82
C SER A 152 1.30 8.93 -16.07
N SER A 153 1.92 7.79 -15.79
CA SER A 153 1.36 6.45 -16.02
C SER A 153 0.73 5.84 -14.78
N LEU A 154 0.87 6.50 -13.62
CA LEU A 154 0.28 6.03 -12.37
C LEU A 154 -1.22 6.28 -12.33
N ASP A 155 -1.93 5.34 -11.69
CA ASP A 155 -3.38 5.43 -11.53
C ASP A 155 -3.75 6.31 -10.32
N SER A 156 -4.93 6.89 -10.38
CA SER A 156 -5.44 7.82 -9.37
C SER A 156 -6.26 7.17 -8.27
N TRP A 157 -6.41 5.85 -8.27
CA TRP A 157 -7.17 5.12 -7.25
C TRP A 157 -6.68 3.70 -7.06
N ASP A 158 -6.93 3.16 -5.87
CA ASP A 158 -6.61 1.79 -5.48
C ASP A 158 -7.80 1.15 -4.76
N LEU A 159 -7.92 -0.15 -4.87
CA LEU A 159 -8.95 -0.97 -4.23
C LEU A 159 -8.29 -2.23 -3.69
N GLY A 160 -8.68 -2.64 -2.50
CA GLY A 160 -8.11 -3.83 -1.90
C GLY A 160 -8.85 -4.31 -0.66
N ILE A 161 -8.16 -5.11 0.13
CA ILE A 161 -8.63 -5.64 1.40
C ILE A 161 -7.77 -5.10 2.55
N LEU A 162 -8.45 -4.73 3.64
CA LEU A 162 -7.82 -4.38 4.90
C LEU A 162 -8.12 -5.48 5.91
N MET A 163 -7.10 -5.97 6.58
CA MET A 163 -7.20 -6.81 7.75
C MET A 163 -6.46 -6.18 8.91
N GLY A 164 -6.90 -6.43 10.13
CA GLY A 164 -6.26 -5.78 11.26
C GLY A 164 -6.64 -6.36 12.61
N TYR A 165 -5.90 -5.85 13.59
CA TYR A 165 -6.09 -6.13 15.00
C TYR A 165 -6.10 -4.81 15.76
N GLU A 166 -7.06 -4.64 16.66
CA GLU A 166 -7.14 -3.51 17.58
C GLU A 166 -7.17 -4.00 19.02
N ARG A 167 -6.45 -3.30 19.88
CA ARG A 167 -6.48 -3.52 21.32
C ARG A 167 -6.88 -2.27 22.05
N LYS A 168 -7.93 -2.38 22.84
CA LYS A 168 -8.35 -1.32 23.75
C LYS A 168 -7.36 -1.23 24.93
N LEU A 169 -6.59 -0.13 24.99
CA LEU A 169 -5.62 0.13 26.04
C LEU A 169 -6.31 0.76 27.27
N SER A 170 -7.25 1.66 27.04
CA SER A 170 -8.04 2.32 28.07
C SER A 170 -9.47 2.58 27.59
N THR A 171 -10.25 3.32 28.34
CA THR A 171 -11.58 3.75 27.92
C THR A 171 -11.55 4.64 26.68
N ARG A 172 -10.45 5.38 26.47
CA ARG A 172 -10.32 6.36 25.38
C ARG A 172 -9.28 6.00 24.33
N PHE A 173 -8.28 5.17 24.66
CA PHE A 173 -7.19 4.85 23.76
C PHE A 173 -7.27 3.41 23.24
N GLU A 174 -7.04 3.27 21.94
CA GLU A 174 -6.91 1.99 21.24
C GLU A 174 -5.63 1.98 20.41
N LEU A 175 -4.91 0.86 20.43
CA LEU A 175 -3.78 0.57 19.55
C LEU A 175 -4.27 -0.36 18.44
N GLY A 176 -3.95 -0.04 17.20
CA GLY A 176 -4.29 -0.83 16.01
C GLY A 176 -3.06 -1.23 15.21
N LEU A 177 -3.09 -2.45 14.71
CA LEU A 177 -2.20 -2.95 13.68
C LEU A 177 -3.05 -3.30 12.47
N ARG A 178 -2.65 -2.90 11.27
CA ARG A 178 -3.39 -3.12 10.03
C ARG A 178 -2.46 -3.57 8.94
N PHE A 179 -3.01 -4.36 8.05
CA PHE A 179 -2.39 -4.74 6.80
C PHE A 179 -3.39 -4.47 5.68
N SER A 180 -2.98 -3.68 4.69
CA SER A 180 -3.75 -3.37 3.49
C SER A 180 -3.07 -4.01 2.28
N TRP A 181 -3.84 -4.75 1.49
CA TRP A 181 -3.40 -5.38 0.26
C TRP A 181 -4.25 -4.89 -0.89
N GLY A 182 -3.65 -4.14 -1.82
CA GLY A 182 -4.26 -3.68 -3.05
C GLY A 182 -4.38 -4.81 -4.07
N PHE A 183 -5.44 -4.75 -4.86
CA PHE A 183 -5.69 -5.71 -5.94
C PHE A 183 -5.53 -5.08 -7.32
N LYS A 184 -5.35 -3.77 -7.35
CA LYS A 184 -5.20 -3.01 -8.57
C LYS A 184 -3.74 -2.66 -8.80
N ASP A 185 -3.31 -2.74 -10.06
CA ASP A 185 -2.00 -2.23 -10.46
C ASP A 185 -1.92 -0.72 -10.19
N ILE A 186 -0.77 -0.27 -9.69
CA ILE A 186 -0.51 1.17 -9.50
C ILE A 186 -0.47 1.91 -10.84
N PHE A 187 -0.21 1.21 -11.93
CA PHE A 187 -0.20 1.77 -13.26
C PHE A 187 -1.59 1.74 -13.90
N LYS A 188 -1.83 2.64 -14.83
CA LYS A 188 -3.03 2.65 -15.67
C LYS A 188 -3.08 1.38 -16.53
N SER A 189 -4.27 0.96 -16.91
CA SER A 189 -4.52 -0.29 -17.65
C SER A 189 -3.86 -0.36 -19.04
N ASN A 190 -3.44 0.76 -19.60
CA ASN A 190 -2.68 0.84 -20.86
C ASN A 190 -1.16 0.85 -20.65
N ASN A 191 -0.71 0.58 -19.42
CA ASN A 191 0.71 0.50 -19.13
C ASN A 191 1.36 -0.69 -19.84
N GLN A 192 2.50 -0.43 -20.48
CA GLN A 192 3.33 -1.41 -21.19
C GLN A 192 4.78 -1.43 -20.70
N TYR A 193 5.08 -0.72 -19.61
CA TYR A 193 6.45 -0.60 -19.11
C TYR A 193 6.98 -1.91 -18.53
N PHE A 194 6.13 -2.61 -17.76
CA PHE A 194 6.50 -3.86 -17.09
C PHE A 194 5.57 -4.99 -17.51
N ASP A 195 6.07 -6.21 -17.52
CA ASP A 195 5.32 -7.45 -17.79
C ASP A 195 4.70 -8.05 -16.51
N TYR A 196 4.70 -7.30 -15.42
CA TYR A 196 4.10 -7.64 -14.14
C TYR A 196 3.34 -6.44 -13.55
N SER A 197 2.43 -6.71 -12.64
CA SER A 197 1.71 -5.67 -11.91
C SER A 197 2.46 -5.26 -10.65
N MET A 198 2.29 -4.01 -10.23
CA MET A 198 2.74 -3.53 -8.93
C MET A 198 1.53 -3.23 -8.06
N LEU A 199 1.46 -3.89 -6.91
CA LEU A 199 0.32 -3.79 -5.99
C LEU A 199 0.71 -3.08 -4.70
N HIS A 200 -0.17 -2.23 -4.19
CA HIS A 200 0.03 -1.62 -2.88
C HIS A 200 -0.04 -2.66 -1.76
N MET A 201 1.02 -2.76 -0.95
CA MET A 201 1.06 -3.58 0.26
C MET A 201 1.61 -2.76 1.42
N ARG A 202 0.83 -2.62 2.49
CA ARG A 202 1.15 -1.70 3.57
C ARG A 202 0.80 -2.28 4.93
N GLY A 203 1.73 -2.13 5.88
CA GLY A 203 1.49 -2.31 7.30
C GLY A 203 1.29 -0.96 7.98
N THR A 204 0.29 -0.81 8.84
CA THR A 204 0.01 0.42 9.59
C THR A 204 -0.01 0.14 11.08
N VAL A 205 0.68 0.97 11.86
CA VAL A 205 0.50 1.06 13.31
C VAL A 205 -0.24 2.34 13.62
N VAL A 206 -1.36 2.25 14.35
CA VAL A 206 -2.21 3.41 14.62
C VAL A 206 -2.65 3.47 16.08
N ILE A 207 -2.63 4.68 16.65
CA ILE A 207 -3.24 5.00 17.94
C ILE A 207 -4.51 5.79 17.67
N SER A 208 -5.62 5.37 18.26
CA SER A 208 -6.92 6.03 18.14
C SER A 208 -7.37 6.57 19.49
N TYR A 209 -7.92 7.78 19.47
CA TYR A 209 -8.59 8.37 20.63
C TYR A 209 -10.11 8.40 20.41
N ASN A 210 -10.87 7.79 21.32
CA ASN A 210 -12.31 7.71 21.25
C ASN A 210 -12.94 8.98 21.84
N LEU A 211 -13.58 9.75 20.98
CA LEU A 211 -14.33 10.96 21.37
C LEU A 211 -15.70 10.62 21.96
N PHE A 212 -16.36 9.62 21.39
CA PHE A 212 -17.74 9.24 21.74
C PHE A 212 -17.88 7.71 21.80
N ASP A 213 -18.71 7.24 22.71
CA ASP A 213 -19.11 5.82 22.77
C ASP A 213 -20.52 5.67 22.20
N ILE A 214 -20.65 5.07 21.01
CA ILE A 214 -21.94 4.70 20.43
C ILE A 214 -22.38 3.38 21.08
N LYS A 215 -23.50 3.42 21.81
CA LYS A 215 -24.06 2.23 22.46
C LYS A 215 -24.76 1.33 21.44
N PRO A 216 -24.65 0.01 21.56
CA PRO A 216 -25.38 -0.91 20.68
C PRO A 216 -26.90 -0.71 20.85
N PRO A 217 -27.69 -0.89 19.80
CA PRO A 217 -29.14 -0.85 19.88
C PRO A 217 -29.63 -1.93 20.85
N ARG A 218 -30.55 -1.56 21.73
CA ARG A 218 -31.21 -2.52 22.62
C ARG A 218 -32.28 -3.25 21.82
N PHE A 219 -31.98 -4.45 21.34
CA PHE A 219 -33.02 -5.32 20.79
C PHE A 219 -33.88 -5.87 21.90
N PRO A 220 -35.21 -5.84 21.75
CA PRO A 220 -36.11 -6.47 22.72
C PRO A 220 -35.78 -7.96 22.82
N LYS A 221 -35.61 -8.48 24.02
CA LYS A 221 -35.47 -9.91 24.25
C LYS A 221 -36.78 -10.56 23.83
N PHE A 222 -36.79 -11.26 22.69
CA PHE A 222 -37.89 -12.15 22.37
C PHE A 222 -37.90 -13.25 23.44
N SER A 223 -38.84 -13.18 24.35
CA SER A 223 -39.15 -14.25 25.30
C SER A 223 -39.61 -15.46 24.46
N ARG A 224 -38.81 -16.48 24.37
CA ARG A 224 -39.29 -17.79 23.89
C ARG A 224 -40.25 -18.29 24.96
N LYS A 225 -41.56 -18.23 24.65
CA LYS A 225 -42.59 -19.03 25.35
C LYS A 225 -42.48 -20.48 24.90
#